data_2d6478840ea116c48ed5d76355c10989
#
_entry.id   2d6478840ea116c48ed5d76355c10989
#
_cell.length_a   1.000
_cell.length_b   1.000
_cell.length_c   1.000
_cell.angle_alpha   90.00
_cell.angle_beta   90.00
_cell.angle_gamma   90.00
#
_symmetry.space_group_name_H-M   'P 1'
#
loop_
_entity.id
_entity.type
_entity.pdbx_description
1 polymer ?
#
loop_
_entity_poly.entity_id
_entity_poly.type
_entity_poly.pdbx_seq_one_letter_code
_entity_poly.pdbx_strand_id
1 'polypeptide(L)'
;MNFFKPKHFLFLLPLLLFVQGAMLASKVVRVGVYHNPPLSFVDDEGLPQGFVIDILSDIARTEGWILEFTPCEWNECLLALEDGEIDLLAPIAFSEERAERFDFSEETLITNWGQVYVQSGETDISILDLEGKKIALLEGDIHASVFQFSLEEFDI
;
A
#
# COMPACT_ATOMS: atom_id res chain seq x y z
N MET A 1 -12.72 -8.86 -89.16
CA MET A 1 -12.45 -7.61 -88.40
C MET A 1 -12.88 -7.89 -86.96
N ASN A 2 -11.98 -8.46 -86.13
CA ASN A 2 -12.30 -8.98 -84.81
C ASN A 2 -11.88 -7.93 -83.76
N PHE A 3 -12.86 -7.38 -83.08
CA PHE A 3 -12.63 -6.48 -81.92
C PHE A 3 -12.39 -7.31 -80.66
N PHE A 4 -11.15 -7.24 -80.14
CA PHE A 4 -10.80 -7.80 -78.84
C PHE A 4 -11.29 -6.83 -77.73
N LYS A 5 -12.17 -7.33 -76.86
CA LYS A 5 -12.55 -6.61 -75.62
C LYS A 5 -11.56 -6.93 -74.53
N PRO A 6 -11.01 -5.95 -73.79
CA PRO A 6 -10.15 -6.24 -72.63
C PRO A 6 -11.02 -6.67 -71.45
N LYS A 7 -10.65 -7.83 -70.84
CA LYS A 7 -11.19 -8.32 -69.57
C LYS A 7 -10.57 -7.52 -68.43
N HIS A 8 -11.36 -6.78 -67.71
CA HIS A 8 -10.96 -6.17 -66.48
C HIS A 8 -10.68 -7.27 -65.43
N PHE A 9 -9.41 -7.48 -65.11
CA PHE A 9 -8.94 -8.31 -64.04
C PHE A 9 -9.03 -7.48 -62.74
N LEU A 10 -10.10 -7.70 -61.96
CA LEU A 10 -10.29 -7.06 -60.67
C LEU A 10 -9.39 -7.72 -59.66
N PHE A 11 -8.26 -7.08 -59.33
CA PHE A 11 -7.37 -7.51 -58.25
C PHE A 11 -8.06 -7.19 -56.91
N LEU A 12 -8.63 -8.20 -56.29
CA LEU A 12 -9.03 -8.20 -54.89
C LEU A 12 -7.78 -8.27 -54.05
N LEU A 13 -7.33 -7.08 -53.56
CA LEU A 13 -6.27 -6.96 -52.53
C LEU A 13 -6.86 -7.42 -51.21
N PRO A 14 -6.38 -8.47 -50.55
CA PRO A 14 -6.84 -8.82 -49.20
C PRO A 14 -6.34 -7.77 -48.22
N LEU A 15 -7.27 -7.01 -47.66
CA LEU A 15 -7.05 -6.12 -46.54
C LEU A 15 -6.69 -6.96 -45.32
N LEU A 16 -5.40 -7.19 -45.09
CA LEU A 16 -4.87 -7.79 -43.86
C LEU A 16 -5.09 -6.77 -42.75
N LEU A 17 -6.17 -6.90 -42.01
CA LEU A 17 -6.38 -6.24 -40.73
C LEU A 17 -5.32 -6.77 -39.76
N PHE A 18 -4.22 -6.06 -39.63
CA PHE A 18 -3.30 -6.19 -38.52
C PHE A 18 -4.05 -5.73 -37.26
N VAL A 19 -4.67 -6.65 -36.55
CA VAL A 19 -5.08 -6.44 -35.16
C VAL A 19 -3.76 -6.42 -34.37
N GLN A 20 -3.17 -5.24 -34.23
CA GLN A 20 -2.15 -4.99 -33.24
C GLN A 20 -2.86 -5.05 -31.87
N GLY A 21 -2.91 -6.23 -31.29
CA GLY A 21 -3.20 -6.36 -29.87
C GLY A 21 -2.12 -5.57 -29.13
N ALA A 22 -2.49 -4.40 -28.60
CA ALA A 22 -1.65 -3.71 -27.64
C ALA A 22 -1.43 -4.71 -26.49
N MET A 23 -0.25 -5.33 -26.43
CA MET A 23 0.23 -6.02 -25.24
C MET A 23 0.36 -4.94 -24.19
N LEU A 24 -0.68 -4.75 -23.38
CA LEU A 24 -0.60 -3.94 -22.17
C LEU A 24 0.46 -4.61 -21.31
N ALA A 25 1.64 -4.00 -21.24
CA ALA A 25 2.65 -4.45 -20.31
C ALA A 25 2.07 -4.34 -18.91
N SER A 26 1.96 -5.46 -18.19
CA SER A 26 1.50 -5.47 -16.81
C SER A 26 2.42 -4.57 -15.99
N LYS A 27 1.84 -3.63 -15.25
CA LYS A 27 2.58 -2.76 -14.35
C LYS A 27 3.03 -3.57 -13.14
N VAL A 28 4.32 -3.60 -12.88
CA VAL A 28 4.86 -4.12 -11.62
C VAL A 28 4.68 -3.06 -10.55
N VAL A 29 4.17 -3.45 -9.37
CA VAL A 29 3.99 -2.61 -8.19
C VAL A 29 4.71 -3.28 -7.02
N ARG A 30 5.76 -2.64 -6.52
CA ARG A 30 6.55 -3.09 -5.38
C ARG A 30 5.89 -2.63 -4.08
N VAL A 31 5.57 -3.58 -3.22
CA VAL A 31 4.79 -3.35 -2.00
C VAL A 31 5.62 -3.70 -0.77
N GLY A 32 5.83 -2.73 0.11
CA GLY A 32 6.44 -2.98 1.42
C GLY A 32 5.49 -3.74 2.34
N VAL A 33 6.02 -4.74 3.05
CA VAL A 33 5.27 -5.55 4.02
C VAL A 33 6.00 -5.54 5.34
N TYR A 34 5.47 -4.81 6.32
CA TYR A 34 5.96 -4.82 7.68
C TYR A 34 5.04 -5.64 8.60
N HIS A 35 5.56 -6.07 9.75
CA HIS A 35 4.82 -6.94 10.66
C HIS A 35 3.74 -6.18 11.43
N ASN A 36 2.49 -6.29 10.99
CA ASN A 36 1.30 -5.68 11.58
C ASN A 36 0.06 -6.59 11.45
N PRO A 37 0.07 -7.80 12.04
CA PRO A 37 -1.07 -8.70 11.98
C PRO A 37 -2.30 -8.13 12.72
N PRO A 38 -3.50 -8.36 12.22
CA PRO A 38 -3.86 -9.16 11.05
C PRO A 38 -3.90 -8.37 9.73
N LEU A 39 -3.37 -7.14 9.69
CA LEU A 39 -3.53 -6.22 8.56
C LEU A 39 -2.54 -6.52 7.44
N SER A 40 -1.25 -6.63 7.77
CA SER A 40 -0.15 -6.89 6.84
C SER A 40 0.97 -7.59 7.59
N PHE A 41 1.43 -8.73 7.13
CA PHE A 41 2.54 -9.47 7.73
C PHE A 41 3.05 -10.53 6.76
N VAL A 42 4.17 -11.15 7.11
CA VAL A 42 4.69 -12.33 6.42
C VAL A 42 4.52 -13.52 7.35
N ASP A 43 3.98 -14.62 6.84
CA ASP A 43 3.79 -15.84 7.61
C ASP A 43 5.09 -16.65 7.77
N ASP A 44 5.01 -17.78 8.48
CA ASP A 44 6.14 -18.67 8.74
C ASP A 44 6.72 -19.32 7.46
N GLU A 45 5.95 -19.32 6.36
CA GLU A 45 6.37 -19.84 5.06
C GLU A 45 7.00 -18.74 4.17
N GLY A 46 7.05 -17.50 4.67
CA GLY A 46 7.58 -16.34 3.95
C GLY A 46 6.58 -15.72 2.98
N LEU A 47 5.30 -16.03 3.09
CA LEU A 47 4.26 -15.48 2.23
C LEU A 47 3.60 -14.25 2.85
N PRO A 48 3.38 -13.18 2.07
CA PRO A 48 2.64 -12.00 2.53
C PRO A 48 1.17 -12.34 2.75
N GLN A 49 0.67 -11.94 3.91
CA GLN A 49 -0.67 -12.23 4.42
C GLN A 49 -1.31 -11.00 5.03
N GLY A 50 -2.62 -11.03 5.16
CA GLY A 50 -3.39 -10.06 5.91
C GLY A 50 -4.44 -9.33 5.09
N PHE A 51 -5.36 -8.67 5.80
CA PHE A 51 -6.51 -7.99 5.21
C PHE A 51 -6.12 -7.00 4.09
N VAL A 52 -5.05 -6.23 4.29
CA VAL A 52 -4.57 -5.26 3.31
C VAL A 52 -3.95 -5.95 2.09
N ILE A 53 -3.23 -7.05 2.32
CA ILE A 53 -2.64 -7.85 1.24
C ILE A 53 -3.73 -8.44 0.34
N ASP A 54 -4.83 -8.92 0.93
CA ASP A 54 -5.98 -9.44 0.18
C ASP A 54 -6.62 -8.36 -0.70
N ILE A 55 -6.85 -7.16 -0.14
CA ILE A 55 -7.40 -6.02 -0.89
C ILE A 55 -6.47 -5.60 -2.04
N LEU A 56 -5.16 -5.47 -1.78
CA LEU A 56 -4.20 -5.11 -2.81
C LEU A 56 -4.15 -6.16 -3.92
N SER A 57 -4.26 -7.43 -3.57
CA SER A 57 -4.30 -8.54 -4.53
C SER A 57 -5.55 -8.47 -5.41
N ASP A 58 -6.70 -8.09 -4.85
CA ASP A 58 -7.95 -7.91 -5.58
C ASP A 58 -7.89 -6.70 -6.54
N ILE A 59 -7.33 -5.58 -6.07
CA ILE A 59 -7.07 -4.39 -6.90
C ILE A 59 -6.12 -4.75 -8.04
N ALA A 60 -4.99 -5.40 -7.74
CA ALA A 60 -3.99 -5.78 -8.74
C ALA A 60 -4.58 -6.68 -9.83
N ARG A 61 -5.44 -7.64 -9.45
CA ARG A 61 -6.15 -8.49 -10.40
C ARG A 61 -7.07 -7.68 -11.32
N THR A 62 -7.73 -6.65 -10.78
CA THR A 62 -8.65 -5.79 -11.55
C THR A 62 -7.88 -4.86 -12.48
N GLU A 63 -6.77 -4.29 -12.00
CA GLU A 63 -5.95 -3.32 -12.74
C GLU A 63 -4.89 -3.99 -13.65
N GLY A 64 -4.74 -5.31 -13.58
CA GLY A 64 -3.73 -6.05 -14.34
C GLY A 64 -2.30 -5.78 -13.85
N TRP A 65 -2.11 -5.50 -12.56
CA TRP A 65 -0.80 -5.30 -11.94
C TRP A 65 -0.17 -6.63 -11.53
N ILE A 66 1.15 -6.62 -11.44
CA ILE A 66 1.95 -7.67 -10.82
C ILE A 66 2.48 -7.10 -9.50
N LEU A 67 2.09 -7.68 -8.36
CA LEU A 67 2.61 -7.27 -7.06
C LEU A 67 3.91 -7.99 -6.75
N GLU A 68 4.92 -7.22 -6.34
CA GLU A 68 6.17 -7.71 -5.78
C GLU A 68 6.27 -7.25 -4.33
N PHE A 69 6.20 -8.21 -3.39
CA PHE A 69 6.20 -7.90 -1.97
C PHE A 69 7.62 -7.92 -1.40
N THR A 70 7.96 -6.86 -0.66
CA THR A 70 9.26 -6.69 -0.01
C THR A 70 9.05 -6.62 1.51
N PRO A 71 9.39 -7.68 2.26
CA PRO A 71 9.40 -7.62 3.72
C PRO A 71 10.42 -6.60 4.22
N CYS A 72 10.02 -5.76 5.17
CA CYS A 72 10.88 -4.74 5.78
C CYS A 72 10.40 -4.39 7.20
N GLU A 73 11.29 -3.89 8.03
CA GLU A 73 10.91 -3.28 9.30
C GLU A 73 10.26 -1.92 9.05
N TRP A 74 9.44 -1.45 9.98
CA TRP A 74 8.61 -0.24 9.79
C TRP A 74 9.39 0.97 9.24
N ASN A 75 10.49 1.34 9.89
CA ASN A 75 11.29 2.49 9.48
C ASN A 75 12.01 2.26 8.14
N GLU A 76 12.43 1.03 7.87
CA GLU A 76 13.05 0.65 6.59
C GLU A 76 12.04 0.75 5.44
N CYS A 77 10.79 0.31 5.67
CA CYS A 77 9.73 0.45 4.68
C CYS A 77 9.43 1.92 4.35
N LEU A 78 9.43 2.81 5.36
CA LEU A 78 9.24 4.25 5.12
C LEU A 78 10.37 4.86 4.29
N LEU A 79 11.62 4.52 4.58
CA LEU A 79 12.78 4.97 3.80
C LEU A 79 12.74 4.41 2.37
N ALA A 80 12.45 3.12 2.22
CA ALA A 80 12.34 2.48 0.92
C ALA A 80 11.23 3.10 0.05
N LEU A 81 10.13 3.55 0.67
CA LEU A 81 9.06 4.28 -0.03
C LEU A 81 9.54 5.65 -0.48
N GLU A 82 10.23 6.40 0.39
CA GLU A 82 10.78 7.72 0.08
C GLU A 82 11.84 7.68 -1.01
N ASP A 83 12.70 6.68 -0.98
CA ASP A 83 13.75 6.46 -1.97
C ASP A 83 13.22 5.84 -3.29
N GLY A 84 11.94 5.47 -3.35
CA GLY A 84 11.32 4.85 -4.50
C GLY A 84 11.79 3.41 -4.75
N GLU A 85 12.32 2.73 -3.74
CA GLU A 85 12.67 1.31 -3.80
C GLU A 85 11.41 0.43 -3.75
N ILE A 86 10.36 0.88 -3.05
CA ILE A 86 9.00 0.36 -3.14
C ILE A 86 8.05 1.43 -3.66
N ASP A 87 6.94 1.02 -4.26
CA ASP A 87 5.96 1.91 -4.87
C ASP A 87 4.77 2.16 -3.95
N LEU A 88 4.52 1.26 -2.99
CA LEU A 88 3.37 1.28 -2.12
C LEU A 88 3.70 0.69 -0.75
N LEU A 89 3.19 1.32 0.30
CA LEU A 89 3.23 0.83 1.68
C LEU A 89 1.83 0.92 2.29
N ALA A 90 1.32 -0.20 2.79
CA ALA A 90 0.02 -0.25 3.43
C ALA A 90 -0.03 -1.33 4.54
N PRO A 91 -0.77 -1.06 5.63
CA PRO A 91 -1.44 0.19 5.96
C PRO A 91 -0.49 1.24 6.51
N ILE A 92 -0.75 2.50 6.23
CA ILE A 92 -0.02 3.64 6.82
C ILE A 92 -1.03 4.70 7.25
N ALA A 93 -0.93 5.17 8.49
CA ALA A 93 -1.81 6.22 8.98
C ALA A 93 -1.41 7.58 8.38
N PHE A 94 -2.44 8.35 8.01
CA PHE A 94 -2.25 9.73 7.54
C PHE A 94 -1.74 10.62 8.67
N SER A 95 -0.80 11.51 8.36
CA SER A 95 -0.48 12.72 9.11
C SER A 95 -0.03 13.81 8.14
N GLU A 96 -0.15 15.08 8.55
CA GLU A 96 0.30 16.21 7.72
C GLU A 96 1.80 16.11 7.42
N GLU A 97 2.61 15.72 8.39
CA GLU A 97 4.05 15.50 8.22
C GLU A 97 4.35 14.42 7.15
N ARG A 98 3.61 13.30 7.18
CA ARG A 98 3.77 12.24 6.18
C ARG A 98 3.27 12.66 4.81
N ALA A 99 2.21 13.50 4.75
CA ALA A 99 1.68 14.02 3.49
C ALA A 99 2.64 15.00 2.78
N GLU A 100 3.63 15.55 3.48
CA GLU A 100 4.72 16.31 2.85
C GLU A 100 5.72 15.42 2.10
N ARG A 101 5.75 14.12 2.41
CA ARG A 101 6.71 13.14 1.87
C ARG A 101 6.08 12.09 0.96
N PHE A 102 4.82 11.75 1.19
CA PHE A 102 4.11 10.66 0.54
C PHE A 102 2.72 11.08 0.06
N ASP A 103 2.30 10.54 -1.08
CA ASP A 103 0.92 10.62 -1.54
C ASP A 103 0.05 9.57 -0.83
N PHE A 104 -1.17 9.94 -0.48
CA PHE A 104 -2.14 9.06 0.16
C PHE A 104 -3.33 8.78 -0.76
N SER A 105 -3.95 7.60 -0.58
CA SER A 105 -5.23 7.31 -1.21
C SER A 105 -6.33 8.26 -0.68
N GLU A 106 -7.25 8.68 -1.54
CA GLU A 106 -8.38 9.51 -1.14
C GLU A 106 -9.34 8.79 -0.20
N GLU A 107 -9.50 7.48 -0.38
CA GLU A 107 -10.37 6.64 0.43
C GLU A 107 -9.62 6.03 1.60
N THR A 108 -10.22 6.14 2.80
CA THR A 108 -9.68 5.54 4.02
C THR A 108 -9.97 4.05 4.05
N LEU A 109 -8.92 3.23 4.09
CA LEU A 109 -9.04 1.78 4.16
C LEU A 109 -9.45 1.29 5.55
N ILE A 110 -8.85 1.85 6.60
CA ILE A 110 -9.04 1.45 8.00
C ILE A 110 -9.02 2.69 8.89
N THR A 111 -9.89 2.71 9.90
CA THR A 111 -9.81 3.66 11.00
C THR A 111 -9.43 2.92 12.27
N ASN A 112 -8.45 3.41 12.99
CA ASN A 112 -7.99 2.85 14.26
C ASN A 112 -7.77 3.96 15.29
N TRP A 113 -7.45 3.54 16.52
CA TRP A 113 -7.13 4.44 17.63
C TRP A 113 -5.99 3.85 18.46
N GLY A 114 -5.22 4.74 19.11
CA GLY A 114 -4.22 4.35 20.11
C GLY A 114 -4.89 3.95 21.41
N GLN A 115 -4.34 2.93 22.07
CA GLN A 115 -4.79 2.49 23.40
C GLN A 115 -3.58 2.18 24.27
N VAL A 116 -3.62 2.69 25.52
CA VAL A 116 -2.59 2.39 26.53
C VAL A 116 -2.95 1.05 27.19
N TYR A 117 -1.97 0.15 27.25
CA TYR A 117 -2.07 -1.13 27.92
C TYR A 117 -1.25 -1.12 29.21
N VAL A 118 -1.81 -1.68 30.28
CA VAL A 118 -1.18 -1.83 31.59
C VAL A 118 -1.23 -3.30 32.01
N GLN A 119 -0.51 -3.63 33.10
CA GLN A 119 -0.55 -4.99 33.65
C GLN A 119 -1.97 -5.34 34.11
N SER A 120 -2.31 -6.64 33.95
CA SER A 120 -3.60 -7.15 34.41
C SER A 120 -3.77 -6.93 35.91
N GLY A 121 -4.88 -6.31 36.32
CA GLY A 121 -5.19 -5.95 37.69
C GLY A 121 -5.05 -4.48 38.02
N GLU A 122 -4.41 -3.69 37.18
CA GLU A 122 -4.50 -2.24 37.23
C GLU A 122 -5.77 -1.81 36.50
N THR A 123 -6.66 -1.09 37.15
CA THR A 123 -7.95 -0.63 36.59
C THR A 123 -8.06 0.88 36.76
N ASP A 124 -8.90 1.48 35.92
CA ASP A 124 -9.27 2.91 36.00
C ASP A 124 -8.08 3.88 35.87
N ILE A 125 -7.12 3.55 34.99
CA ILE A 125 -5.97 4.42 34.72
C ILE A 125 -6.39 5.51 33.74
N SER A 126 -6.25 6.77 34.19
CA SER A 126 -6.36 7.95 33.34
C SER A 126 -4.99 8.37 32.80
N ILE A 127 -4.97 9.26 31.82
CA ILE A 127 -3.72 9.82 31.30
C ILE A 127 -2.93 10.54 32.43
N LEU A 128 -3.62 11.12 33.41
CA LEU A 128 -3.02 11.84 34.56
C LEU A 128 -2.27 10.90 35.52
N ASP A 129 -2.58 9.61 35.51
CA ASP A 129 -1.92 8.60 36.36
C ASP A 129 -0.59 8.11 35.75
N LEU A 130 -0.24 8.61 34.59
CA LEU A 130 0.96 8.20 33.84
C LEU A 130 2.20 9.00 34.26
N GLU A 131 2.07 10.05 35.07
CA GLU A 131 3.20 10.83 35.57
C GLU A 131 4.27 9.92 36.22
N GLY A 132 5.51 10.04 35.76
CA GLY A 132 6.65 9.25 36.24
C GLY A 132 6.63 7.78 35.82
N LYS A 133 5.68 7.32 35.03
CA LYS A 133 5.64 5.97 34.49
C LYS A 133 6.57 5.82 33.27
N LYS A 134 7.05 4.60 33.06
CA LYS A 134 7.77 4.24 31.82
C LYS A 134 6.79 3.65 30.82
N ILE A 135 6.75 4.26 29.65
CA ILE A 135 5.84 3.88 28.56
C ILE A 135 6.68 3.43 27.38
N ALA A 136 6.34 2.26 26.85
CA ALA A 136 6.94 1.76 25.61
C ALA A 136 6.10 2.23 24.41
N LEU A 137 6.75 2.83 23.42
CA LEU A 137 6.15 3.32 22.19
C LEU A 137 6.94 2.79 21.00
N LEU A 138 6.27 2.62 19.86
CA LEU A 138 6.93 2.32 18.61
C LEU A 138 7.47 3.60 17.99
N GLU A 139 8.77 3.65 17.74
CA GLU A 139 9.41 4.80 17.10
C GLU A 139 8.84 5.03 15.69
N GLY A 140 8.55 6.29 15.36
CA GLY A 140 7.97 6.66 14.07
C GLY A 140 6.48 6.31 13.91
N ASP A 141 5.82 5.76 14.95
CA ASP A 141 4.38 5.55 14.93
C ASP A 141 3.61 6.83 15.24
N ILE A 142 2.52 7.09 14.49
CA ILE A 142 1.72 8.30 14.68
C ILE A 142 1.06 8.35 16.06
N HIS A 143 0.65 7.20 16.62
CA HIS A 143 0.04 7.16 17.94
C HIS A 143 1.05 7.52 19.02
N ALA A 144 2.34 7.22 18.83
CA ALA A 144 3.40 7.65 19.73
C ALA A 144 3.50 9.18 19.76
N SER A 145 3.53 9.82 18.58
CA SER A 145 3.61 11.28 18.46
C SER A 145 2.38 11.98 19.05
N VAL A 146 1.18 11.50 18.75
CA VAL A 146 -0.07 12.04 19.30
C VAL A 146 -0.13 11.86 20.81
N PHE A 147 0.33 10.72 21.30
CA PHE A 147 0.36 10.47 22.75
C PHE A 147 1.35 11.38 23.47
N GLN A 148 2.56 11.58 22.94
CA GLN A 148 3.55 12.52 23.48
C GLN A 148 3.00 13.94 23.52
N PHE A 149 2.38 14.40 22.44
CA PHE A 149 1.72 15.70 22.40
C PHE A 149 0.64 15.83 23.48
N SER A 150 -0.16 14.79 23.70
CA SER A 150 -1.19 14.79 24.75
C SER A 150 -0.59 14.87 26.16
N LEU A 151 0.54 14.20 26.42
CA LEU A 151 1.23 14.31 27.71
C LEU A 151 1.73 15.73 27.97
N GLU A 152 2.33 16.38 26.95
CA GLU A 152 2.77 17.78 27.03
C GLU A 152 1.60 18.74 27.30
N GLU A 153 0.43 18.50 26.67
CA GLU A 153 -0.78 19.32 26.89
C GLU A 153 -1.27 19.25 28.36
N PHE A 154 -1.12 18.09 29.01
CA PHE A 154 -1.49 17.86 30.41
C PHE A 154 -0.36 18.16 31.42
N ASP A 155 0.81 18.59 30.95
CA ASP A 155 2.00 18.88 31.80
C ASP A 155 2.47 17.64 32.59
N ILE A 156 2.49 16.45 31.92
CA ILE A 156 2.85 15.13 32.47
C ILE A 156 4.20 14.66 31.92
#